data_b1bd22118fe26b2e7d02236911b82391
#
_entry.id   b1bd22118fe26b2e7d02236911b82391
#
_cell.length_a   1.000
_cell.length_b   1.000
_cell.length_c   1.000
_cell.angle_alpha   90.00
_cell.angle_beta   90.00
_cell.angle_gamma   90.00
#
_symmetry.space_group_name_H-M   'P 1'
#
loop_
_entity.id
_entity.type
_entity.pdbx_description
1 polymer ?
#
loop_
_entity_poly.entity_id
_entity_poly.type
_entity_poly.pdbx_seq_one_letter_code
_entity_poly.pdbx_strand_id
1 'polypeptide(L)'
;ITLWQRPLVKIKIGGQLKEALLDTGAHDTVLEEMNLPGRWKPKMIRGIGGLIKVKQYDQITIEICGHTAIGTVLLGPTPVNIIGRNLLTPIGCTLNF
;
A
#
# COMPACT_ATOMS: atom_id res chain seq x y z
N ILE A 1 -22.12 0.47 4.81
CA ILE A 1 -20.90 0.65 5.61
C ILE A 1 -20.47 2.09 5.61
N THR A 2 -20.18 2.58 6.75
CA THR A 2 -19.75 3.97 6.94
C THR A 2 -18.33 4.17 6.44
N LEU A 3 -18.16 5.07 5.49
CA LEU A 3 -16.87 5.28 4.81
C LEU A 3 -15.83 6.01 5.67
N TRP A 4 -16.19 6.43 6.86
CA TRP A 4 -15.26 7.05 7.80
C TRP A 4 -14.53 6.01 8.64
N GLN A 5 -14.98 4.76 8.63
CA GLN A 5 -14.18 3.65 9.12
C GLN A 5 -13.51 2.98 7.93
N ARG A 6 -12.25 3.30 7.75
CA ARG A 6 -11.49 2.71 6.66
C ARG A 6 -11.35 1.21 6.88
N PRO A 7 -11.65 0.39 5.87
CA PRO A 7 -11.54 -1.06 6.04
C PRO A 7 -10.10 -1.49 6.23
N LEU A 8 -9.88 -2.24 7.30
CA LEU A 8 -8.58 -2.85 7.59
C LEU A 8 -8.62 -4.27 7.06
N VAL A 9 -7.70 -4.62 6.18
CA VAL A 9 -7.65 -5.92 5.54
C VAL A 9 -6.28 -6.55 5.70
N LYS A 10 -6.23 -7.87 5.57
CA LYS A 10 -4.97 -8.58 5.55
C LYS A 10 -4.44 -8.65 4.12
N ILE A 11 -3.18 -8.34 3.97
CA ILE A 11 -2.47 -8.42 2.71
C ILE A 11 -1.29 -9.37 2.85
N LYS A 12 -0.87 -9.93 1.73
CA LYS A 12 0.34 -10.75 1.69
C LYS A 12 1.33 -10.10 0.72
N ILE A 13 2.50 -9.78 1.23
CA ILE A 13 3.55 -9.14 0.45
C ILE A 13 4.91 -9.72 0.84
N GLY A 14 5.72 -10.09 -0.16
CA GLY A 14 7.05 -10.65 0.09
C GLY A 14 7.04 -11.89 0.97
N GLY A 15 5.96 -12.68 0.94
CA GLY A 15 5.80 -13.84 1.79
C GLY A 15 5.38 -13.55 3.21
N GLN A 16 5.08 -12.29 3.54
CA GLN A 16 4.68 -11.88 4.88
C GLN A 16 3.22 -11.41 4.89
N LEU A 17 2.52 -11.72 5.97
CA LEU A 17 1.17 -11.24 6.20
C LEU A 17 1.24 -9.92 6.96
N LYS A 18 0.54 -8.91 6.43
CA LYS A 18 0.43 -7.58 7.03
C LYS A 18 -1.01 -7.14 7.05
N GLU A 19 -1.34 -6.19 7.91
CA GLU A 19 -2.63 -5.54 7.89
C GLU A 19 -2.47 -4.15 7.26
N ALA A 20 -3.44 -3.77 6.45
CA ALA A 20 -3.39 -2.48 5.75
C ALA A 20 -4.80 -1.90 5.65
N LEU A 21 -4.85 -0.58 5.57
CA LEU A 21 -6.10 0.14 5.31
C LEU A 21 -6.28 0.29 3.81
N LEU A 22 -7.50 0.01 3.33
CA LEU A 22 -7.88 0.32 1.95
C LEU A 22 -8.30 1.78 1.91
N ASP A 23 -7.55 2.59 1.19
CA ASP A 23 -7.79 4.04 1.14
C ASP A 23 -7.88 4.51 -0.31
N THR A 24 -9.10 4.65 -0.81
CA THR A 24 -9.33 5.15 -2.17
C THR A 24 -8.97 6.63 -2.33
N GLY A 25 -8.82 7.35 -1.22
CA GLY A 25 -8.34 8.72 -1.24
C GLY A 25 -6.84 8.82 -1.41
N ALA A 26 -6.10 7.74 -1.16
CA ALA A 26 -4.66 7.73 -1.34
C ALA A 26 -4.32 7.30 -2.77
N HIS A 27 -3.42 8.03 -3.42
CA HIS A 27 -2.97 7.70 -4.77
C HIS A 27 -2.02 6.52 -4.74
N ASP A 28 -1.08 6.51 -3.79
CA ASP A 28 -0.02 5.53 -3.71
C ASP A 28 -0.22 4.57 -2.55
N THR A 29 0.38 3.39 -2.68
CA THR A 29 0.43 2.40 -1.60
C THR A 29 1.70 2.63 -0.79
N VAL A 30 1.55 2.87 0.51
CA VAL A 30 2.66 3.13 1.43
C VAL A 30 2.59 2.13 2.56
N LEU A 31 3.67 1.39 2.75
CA LEU A 31 3.77 0.35 3.78
C LEU A 31 4.91 0.65 4.74
N GLU A 32 4.83 0.09 5.93
CA GLU A 32 5.94 0.13 6.88
C GLU A 32 7.16 -0.51 6.27
N GLU A 33 8.34 -0.01 6.66
CA GLU A 33 9.58 -0.53 6.14
C GLU A 33 9.72 -2.01 6.45
N MET A 34 10.06 -2.78 5.42
CA MET A 34 10.25 -4.23 5.50
C MET A 34 11.29 -4.64 4.47
N ASN A 35 11.78 -5.87 4.61
CA ASN A 35 12.71 -6.41 3.64
C ASN A 35 11.96 -6.95 2.44
N LEU A 36 12.15 -6.30 1.28
CA LEU A 36 11.63 -6.79 0.01
C LEU A 36 12.79 -7.10 -0.92
N PRO A 37 12.70 -8.19 -1.70
CA PRO A 37 13.72 -8.48 -2.71
C PRO A 37 13.60 -7.51 -3.87
N GLY A 38 14.71 -7.29 -4.56
CA GLY A 38 14.73 -6.50 -5.77
C GLY A 38 15.32 -5.11 -5.58
N ARG A 39 15.24 -4.34 -6.64
CA ARG A 39 15.79 -2.99 -6.68
C ARG A 39 14.75 -1.98 -6.22
N TRP A 40 15.22 -0.92 -5.61
CA TRP A 40 14.36 0.17 -5.18
C TRP A 40 15.02 1.51 -5.52
N LYS A 41 14.20 2.54 -5.57
CA LYS A 41 14.65 3.90 -5.81
C LYS A 41 14.23 4.78 -4.64
N PRO A 42 15.06 5.74 -4.23
CA PRO A 42 14.63 6.70 -3.23
C PRO A 42 13.58 7.63 -3.83
N LYS A 43 12.56 7.95 -3.04
CA LYS A 43 11.51 8.87 -3.44
C LYS A 43 11.13 9.71 -2.24
N MET A 44 10.79 10.97 -2.49
CA MET A 44 10.25 11.85 -1.46
C MET A 44 8.76 11.99 -1.67
N ILE A 45 7.99 11.77 -0.63
CA ILE A 45 6.55 11.97 -0.67
C ILE A 45 6.14 12.91 0.45
N ARG A 46 4.98 13.54 0.27
CA ARG A 46 4.44 14.43 1.29
C ARG A 46 3.74 13.60 2.34
N GLY A 47 4.20 13.69 3.57
CA GLY A 47 3.60 13.03 4.71
C GLY A 47 3.20 14.03 5.78
N ILE A 48 2.75 13.53 6.92
CA ILE A 48 2.43 14.35 8.07
C ILE A 48 3.73 14.99 8.59
N GLY A 49 3.76 16.32 8.66
CA GLY A 49 4.94 17.03 9.13
C GLY A 49 5.96 17.38 8.04
N GLY A 50 5.67 17.10 6.77
CA GLY A 50 6.53 17.49 5.66
C GLY A 50 6.87 16.34 4.73
N LEU A 51 8.01 16.46 4.03
CA LEU A 51 8.46 15.43 3.11
C LEU A 51 9.12 14.27 3.86
N ILE A 52 8.78 13.05 3.46
CA ILE A 52 9.43 11.86 4.01
C ILE A 52 10.10 11.09 2.87
N LYS A 53 11.23 10.47 3.18
CA LYS A 53 11.96 9.66 2.22
C LYS A 53 11.47 8.21 2.32
N VAL A 54 11.10 7.67 1.18
CA VAL A 54 10.61 6.29 1.08
C VAL A 54 11.41 5.55 0.02
N LYS A 55 11.33 4.21 0.06
CA LYS A 55 11.91 3.35 -0.95
C LYS A 55 10.81 2.94 -1.92
N GLN A 56 11.00 3.22 -3.20
CA GLN A 56 10.04 2.85 -4.23
C GLN A 56 10.44 1.51 -4.84
N TYR A 57 9.58 0.53 -4.69
CA TYR A 57 9.72 -0.78 -5.32
C TYR A 57 8.68 -0.90 -6.43
N ASP A 58 9.13 -1.22 -7.63
CA ASP A 58 8.23 -1.39 -8.78
C ASP A 58 7.89 -2.86 -8.99
N GLN A 59 6.70 -3.10 -9.54
CA GLN A 59 6.25 -4.44 -9.92
C GLN A 59 6.29 -5.43 -8.74
N ILE A 60 5.76 -5.00 -7.62
CA ILE A 60 5.66 -5.86 -6.44
C ILE A 60 4.29 -6.54 -6.46
N THR A 61 4.30 -7.84 -6.23
CA THR A 61 3.06 -8.62 -6.16
C THR A 61 2.52 -8.57 -4.74
N ILE A 62 1.26 -8.16 -4.63
CA ILE A 62 0.55 -8.13 -3.34
C ILE A 62 -0.76 -8.88 -3.51
N GLU A 63 -1.07 -9.71 -2.53
CA GLU A 63 -2.38 -10.35 -2.45
C GLU A 63 -3.26 -9.56 -1.50
N ILE A 64 -4.39 -9.08 -2.01
CA ILE A 64 -5.34 -8.26 -1.25
C ILE A 64 -6.72 -8.87 -1.37
N CYS A 65 -7.32 -9.27 -0.25
CA CYS A 65 -8.68 -9.86 -0.23
C CYS A 65 -8.84 -11.01 -1.23
N GLY A 66 -7.82 -11.85 -1.36
CA GLY A 66 -7.84 -12.97 -2.29
C GLY A 66 -7.55 -12.61 -3.73
N HIS A 67 -7.30 -11.34 -4.01
CA HIS A 67 -6.95 -10.87 -5.35
C HIS A 67 -5.46 -10.54 -5.39
N THR A 68 -4.82 -10.88 -6.51
CA THR A 68 -3.40 -10.58 -6.70
C THR A 68 -3.28 -9.30 -7.52
N ALA A 69 -2.52 -8.35 -7.02
CA ALA A 69 -2.22 -7.10 -7.73
C ALA A 69 -0.71 -6.95 -7.86
N ILE A 70 -0.28 -6.33 -8.95
CA ILE A 70 1.12 -6.02 -9.17
C ILE A 70 1.23 -4.52 -9.41
N GLY A 71 2.11 -3.88 -8.66
CA GLY A 71 2.28 -2.44 -8.83
C GLY A 71 3.39 -1.89 -7.96
N THR A 72 3.48 -0.58 -7.93
CA THR A 72 4.50 0.13 -7.17
C THR A 72 4.11 0.23 -5.71
N VAL A 73 5.06 -0.07 -4.84
CA VAL A 73 4.91 -0.01 -3.40
C VAL A 73 5.99 0.90 -2.83
N LEU A 74 5.59 1.78 -1.93
CA LEU A 74 6.51 2.67 -1.23
C LEU A 74 6.68 2.17 0.19
N LEU A 75 7.92 2.00 0.63
CA LEU A 75 8.24 1.59 1.99
C LEU A 75 8.86 2.76 2.76
N GLY A 76 8.33 3.07 3.91
CA GLY A 76 8.85 4.18 4.70
C GLY A 76 8.23 4.26 6.09
N PRO A 77 8.53 5.34 6.81
CA PRO A 77 8.08 5.52 8.19
C PRO A 77 6.61 5.94 8.27
N THR A 78 5.71 5.02 7.97
CA THR A 78 4.28 5.25 8.08
C THR A 78 3.75 4.58 9.35
N PRO A 79 2.82 5.21 10.07
CA PRO A 79 2.23 4.59 11.26
C PRO A 79 1.30 3.43 10.92
N VAL A 80 0.77 3.39 9.70
CA VAL A 80 -0.11 2.32 9.23
C VAL A 80 0.20 2.00 7.78
N ASN A 81 -0.07 0.76 7.39
CA ASN A 81 0.03 0.35 6.00
C ASN A 81 -1.21 0.83 5.25
N ILE A 82 -1.02 1.47 4.11
CA ILE A 82 -2.11 2.03 3.31
C ILE A 82 -2.03 1.48 1.90
N ILE A 83 -3.13 0.92 1.43
CA ILE A 83 -3.26 0.47 0.05
C ILE A 83 -4.00 1.56 -0.72
N GLY A 84 -3.31 2.17 -1.67
CA GLY A 84 -3.86 3.25 -2.46
C GLY A 84 -4.51 2.77 -3.76
N ARG A 85 -5.03 3.72 -4.53
CA ARG A 85 -5.73 3.44 -5.79
C ARG A 85 -4.87 2.73 -6.82
N ASN A 86 -3.56 2.93 -6.76
CA ASN A 86 -2.66 2.30 -7.73
C ASN A 86 -2.73 0.77 -7.70
N LEU A 87 -3.10 0.18 -6.58
CA LEU A 87 -3.29 -1.27 -6.46
C LEU A 87 -4.77 -1.66 -6.42
N LEU A 88 -5.63 -0.81 -5.92
CA LEU A 88 -7.06 -1.10 -5.83
C LEU A 88 -7.75 -1.10 -7.19
N THR A 89 -7.38 -0.17 -8.05
CA THR A 89 -7.97 -0.05 -9.39
C THR A 89 -7.72 -1.28 -10.26
N PRO A 90 -6.48 -1.81 -10.36
CA PRO A 90 -6.22 -2.99 -11.18
C PRO A 90 -6.97 -4.25 -10.76
N ILE A 91 -7.25 -4.41 -9.48
CA ILE A 91 -7.98 -5.60 -9.02
C ILE A 91 -9.48 -5.42 -9.07
N GLY A 92 -9.94 -4.26 -9.56
CA GLY A 92 -11.37 -3.98 -9.63
C GLY A 92 -12.04 -3.89 -8.27
N CYS A 93 -11.28 -3.66 -7.22
CA CYS A 93 -11.81 -3.55 -5.88
C CYS A 93 -12.50 -2.20 -5.73
N THR A 94 -13.80 -2.22 -5.75
CA THR A 94 -14.61 -1.05 -5.43
C THR A 94 -15.00 -1.14 -3.97
N LEU A 95 -14.88 -0.04 -3.26
CA LEU A 95 -15.27 -0.01 -1.85
C LEU A 95 -16.79 0.15 -1.73
N ASN A 96 -17.50 -0.84 -2.22
CA ASN A 96 -18.96 -0.91 -2.12
C ASN A 96 -19.35 -1.72 -0.90
N PHE A 97 -18.85 -1.30 0.22
CA PHE A 97 -19.19 -1.96 1.47
C PHE A 97 -20.48 -1.44 2.05
#